data_2633b769e9017ae29e6cb3d484e7a265
#
_entry.id   2633b769e9017ae29e6cb3d484e7a265
#
_cell.length_a   1.000
_cell.length_b   1.000
_cell.length_c   1.000
_cell.angle_alpha   90.00
_cell.angle_beta   90.00
_cell.angle_gamma   90.00
#
_symmetry.space_group_name_H-M   'P 1'
#
loop_
_entity.id
_entity.type
_entity.pdbx_description
1 polymer ?
#
loop_
_entity_poly.entity_id
_entity_poly.type
_entity_poly.pdbx_seq_one_letter_code
_entity_poly.pdbx_strand_id
1 'polypeptide(L)'
;MNMSLINSPTNASLINTEIRPFRTKAYHNRTFIDVTEASLKGQWSVVFFYPADFTFVCPTELGDLADRYDEFKKLGVEIYSVSTDTHFTHKAWHDTSETVGKIGYPMVGDPTGTMTRNFGVMIESEGLAERGTFVIDPEGKIQIIEVNAGGIGRDASELLRKVKAAQYVASHPGEVCPAKWKEGEATLAPSLDLVGKI
;
A
#
# COMPACT_ATOMS: atom_id res chain seq x y z
N MET A 1 8.38 40.03 -24.22
CA MET A 1 9.00 38.83 -23.63
C MET A 1 8.03 38.28 -22.58
N ASN A 2 7.18 37.34 -22.99
CA ASN A 2 6.22 36.70 -22.08
C ASN A 2 6.92 35.50 -21.42
N MET A 3 7.30 35.65 -20.17
CA MET A 3 7.66 34.50 -19.33
C MET A 3 6.35 33.78 -18.98
N SER A 4 6.07 32.69 -19.68
CA SER A 4 5.06 31.73 -19.24
C SER A 4 5.52 31.16 -17.90
N LEU A 5 4.81 31.46 -16.83
CA LEU A 5 4.91 30.78 -15.54
C LEU A 5 4.64 29.30 -15.81
N ILE A 6 5.71 28.50 -15.76
CA ILE A 6 5.61 27.05 -15.72
C ILE A 6 4.90 26.75 -14.41
N ASN A 7 3.61 26.45 -14.47
CA ASN A 7 2.91 25.80 -13.37
C ASN A 7 3.54 24.42 -13.18
N SER A 8 4.54 24.32 -12.32
CA SER A 8 4.95 23.04 -11.76
C SER A 8 3.70 22.44 -11.11
N PRO A 9 3.31 21.20 -11.41
CA PRO A 9 2.22 20.58 -10.69
C PRO A 9 2.61 20.57 -9.21
N THR A 10 1.82 21.26 -8.38
CA THR A 10 1.92 21.12 -6.93
C THR A 10 1.74 19.64 -6.65
N ASN A 11 2.77 18.99 -6.13
CA ASN A 11 2.73 17.58 -5.75
C ASN A 11 1.81 17.48 -4.52
N ALA A 12 0.50 17.54 -4.75
CA ALA A 12 -0.49 17.45 -3.68
C ALA A 12 -0.45 16.03 -3.11
N SER A 13 -0.47 15.93 -1.79
CA SER A 13 -0.60 14.63 -1.12
C SER A 13 -1.81 13.87 -1.63
N LEU A 14 -1.68 12.55 -1.81
CA LEU A 14 -2.79 11.68 -2.17
C LEU A 14 -3.65 11.29 -0.96
N ILE A 15 -3.31 11.69 0.26
CA ILE A 15 -4.11 11.43 1.47
C ILE A 15 -5.52 12.01 1.31
N ASN A 16 -6.53 11.20 1.68
CA ASN A 16 -7.96 11.50 1.56
C ASN A 16 -8.47 11.66 0.11
N THR A 17 -7.66 11.32 -0.90
CA THR A 17 -8.13 11.28 -2.29
C THR A 17 -8.59 9.87 -2.68
N GLU A 18 -9.54 9.77 -3.60
CA GLU A 18 -9.92 8.50 -4.20
C GLU A 18 -8.81 7.95 -5.10
N ILE A 19 -8.66 6.62 -5.09
CA ILE A 19 -7.80 5.91 -6.03
C ILE A 19 -8.29 6.13 -7.47
N ARG A 20 -7.33 6.34 -8.38
CA ARG A 20 -7.62 6.56 -9.80
C ARG A 20 -7.91 5.23 -10.51
N PRO A 21 -8.72 5.23 -11.59
CA PRO A 21 -8.99 4.02 -12.37
C PRO A 21 -7.73 3.38 -12.92
N PHE A 22 -7.67 2.06 -12.85
CA PHE A 22 -6.66 1.21 -13.50
C PHE A 22 -7.25 -0.16 -13.83
N ARG A 23 -6.59 -0.90 -14.71
CA ARG A 23 -6.89 -2.30 -14.99
C ARG A 23 -5.61 -3.04 -15.30
N THR A 24 -5.39 -4.14 -14.61
CA THR A 24 -4.21 -4.98 -14.79
C THR A 24 -4.52 -6.44 -14.41
N LYS A 25 -3.49 -7.30 -14.44
CA LYS A 25 -3.59 -8.70 -14.03
C LYS A 25 -2.69 -9.00 -12.85
N ALA A 26 -3.13 -9.93 -12.01
CA ALA A 26 -2.34 -10.46 -10.92
C ALA A 26 -2.21 -11.98 -11.00
N TYR A 27 -1.13 -12.51 -10.43
CA TYR A 27 -1.04 -13.92 -10.06
C TYR A 27 -1.57 -14.11 -8.64
N HIS A 28 -2.51 -15.01 -8.46
CA HIS A 28 -3.12 -15.30 -7.16
C HIS A 28 -3.66 -16.72 -7.16
N ASN A 29 -3.36 -17.50 -6.10
CA ASN A 29 -3.90 -18.85 -5.91
C ASN A 29 -3.81 -19.74 -7.17
N ARG A 30 -2.62 -19.78 -7.79
CA ARG A 30 -2.32 -20.58 -8.99
C ARG A 30 -3.11 -20.20 -10.25
N THR A 31 -3.72 -19.02 -10.27
CA THR A 31 -4.45 -18.51 -11.42
C THR A 31 -4.09 -17.06 -11.71
N PHE A 32 -4.51 -16.56 -12.86
CA PHE A 32 -4.42 -15.14 -13.21
C PHE A 32 -5.81 -14.52 -13.07
N ILE A 33 -5.86 -13.41 -12.35
CA ILE A 33 -7.08 -12.64 -12.10
C ILE A 33 -6.94 -11.22 -12.66
N ASP A 34 -8.07 -10.62 -13.04
CA ASP A 34 -8.13 -9.19 -13.34
C ASP A 34 -8.23 -8.41 -12.03
N VAL A 35 -7.48 -7.31 -11.93
CA VAL A 35 -7.50 -6.37 -10.80
C VAL A 35 -7.77 -4.97 -11.33
N THR A 36 -8.72 -4.29 -10.73
CA THR A 36 -9.11 -2.92 -11.05
C THR A 36 -9.20 -2.10 -9.77
N GLU A 37 -9.41 -0.80 -9.89
CA GLU A 37 -9.69 0.05 -8.72
C GLU A 37 -10.93 -0.44 -7.93
N ALA A 38 -11.90 -1.05 -8.60
CA ALA A 38 -13.07 -1.63 -7.93
C ALA A 38 -12.70 -2.82 -7.04
N SER A 39 -11.63 -3.55 -7.36
CA SER A 39 -11.14 -4.66 -6.53
C SER A 39 -10.61 -4.18 -5.16
N LEU A 40 -10.24 -2.90 -5.05
CA LEU A 40 -9.72 -2.29 -3.82
C LEU A 40 -10.82 -1.66 -2.95
N LYS A 41 -12.07 -1.58 -3.44
CA LYS A 41 -13.21 -0.97 -2.76
C LYS A 41 -14.09 -2.00 -2.07
N GLY A 42 -14.91 -1.55 -1.10
CA GLY A 42 -15.82 -2.41 -0.34
C GLY A 42 -15.16 -3.15 0.83
N GLN A 43 -13.86 -3.06 0.97
CA GLN A 43 -13.05 -3.58 2.07
C GLN A 43 -11.82 -2.69 2.28
N TRP A 44 -11.15 -2.81 3.40
CA TRP A 44 -9.84 -2.22 3.57
C TRP A 44 -8.82 -2.92 2.69
N SER A 45 -7.94 -2.15 2.06
CA SER A 45 -6.92 -2.69 1.16
C SER A 45 -5.56 -2.08 1.43
N VAL A 46 -4.51 -2.89 1.29
CA VAL A 46 -3.11 -2.44 1.28
C VAL A 46 -2.57 -2.63 -0.12
N VAL A 47 -2.07 -1.56 -0.74
CA VAL A 47 -1.29 -1.64 -1.97
C VAL A 47 0.18 -1.43 -1.63
N PHE A 48 0.98 -2.45 -1.93
CA PHE A 48 2.38 -2.54 -1.52
C PHE A 48 3.29 -2.62 -2.75
N PHE A 49 3.77 -1.46 -3.20
CA PHE A 49 4.68 -1.36 -4.34
C PHE A 49 6.09 -1.76 -3.96
N TYR A 50 6.79 -2.45 -4.86
CA TYR A 50 8.20 -2.79 -4.75
C TYR A 50 8.87 -2.71 -6.12
N PRO A 51 10.21 -2.49 -6.19
CA PRO A 51 10.91 -2.25 -7.45
C PRO A 51 10.77 -3.35 -8.48
N ALA A 52 11.18 -4.58 -8.17
CA ALA A 52 11.20 -5.67 -9.15
C ALA A 52 11.28 -7.05 -8.49
N ASP A 53 10.82 -8.06 -9.25
CA ASP A 53 10.99 -9.48 -8.94
C ASP A 53 12.48 -9.89 -9.01
N PHE A 54 12.83 -11.01 -8.38
CA PHE A 54 14.15 -11.62 -8.39
C PHE A 54 15.28 -10.69 -7.88
N THR A 55 14.95 -9.79 -6.92
CA THR A 55 15.90 -8.86 -6.28
C THR A 55 16.23 -9.27 -4.83
N PHE A 56 16.77 -8.34 -4.03
CA PHE A 56 17.38 -8.68 -2.73
C PHE A 56 16.53 -8.28 -1.53
N VAL A 57 16.08 -7.02 -1.44
CA VAL A 57 15.24 -6.50 -0.34
C VAL A 57 13.78 -6.92 -0.53
N CYS A 58 13.29 -6.92 -1.79
CA CYS A 58 11.89 -7.19 -2.08
C CYS A 58 11.38 -8.53 -1.53
N PRO A 59 12.09 -9.67 -1.67
CA PRO A 59 11.61 -10.93 -1.12
C PRO A 59 11.52 -10.91 0.41
N THR A 60 12.37 -10.14 1.11
CA THR A 60 12.31 -10.03 2.57
C THR A 60 11.06 -9.30 3.04
N GLU A 61 10.68 -8.21 2.35
CA GLU A 61 9.45 -7.47 2.64
C GLU A 61 8.19 -8.28 2.34
N LEU A 62 8.17 -8.93 1.16
CA LEU A 62 7.03 -9.75 0.73
C LEU A 62 6.85 -10.97 1.63
N GLY A 63 7.94 -11.56 2.10
CA GLY A 63 7.92 -12.66 3.07
C GLY A 63 7.38 -12.24 4.43
N ASP A 64 7.81 -11.08 4.96
CA ASP A 64 7.30 -10.53 6.23
C ASP A 64 5.80 -10.23 6.16
N LEU A 65 5.32 -9.69 5.02
CA LEU A 65 3.89 -9.52 4.76
C LEU A 65 3.15 -10.87 4.68
N ALA A 66 3.73 -11.87 4.02
CA ALA A 66 3.13 -13.20 3.90
C ALA A 66 3.00 -13.89 5.26
N ASP A 67 4.02 -13.77 6.12
CA ASP A 67 4.01 -14.34 7.47
C ASP A 67 2.91 -13.72 8.37
N ARG A 68 2.43 -12.50 8.05
CA ARG A 68 1.35 -11.78 8.77
C ARG A 68 0.03 -11.70 8.00
N TYR A 69 -0.06 -12.29 6.83
CA TYR A 69 -1.24 -12.14 5.98
C TYR A 69 -2.54 -12.57 6.66
N ASP A 70 -2.53 -13.64 7.44
CA ASP A 70 -3.69 -14.08 8.21
C ASP A 70 -4.18 -13.04 9.23
N GLU A 71 -3.26 -12.23 9.81
CA GLU A 71 -3.62 -11.15 10.71
C GLU A 71 -4.36 -10.03 9.97
N PHE A 72 -3.89 -9.66 8.77
CA PHE A 72 -4.60 -8.71 7.90
C PHE A 72 -5.97 -9.22 7.47
N LYS A 73 -6.07 -10.49 7.08
CA LYS A 73 -7.34 -11.12 6.71
C LYS A 73 -8.37 -11.12 7.86
N LYS A 74 -7.94 -11.37 9.09
CA LYS A 74 -8.82 -11.29 10.28
C LYS A 74 -9.37 -9.89 10.51
N LEU A 75 -8.66 -8.85 10.07
CA LEU A 75 -9.11 -7.46 10.11
C LEU A 75 -9.96 -7.05 8.89
N GLY A 76 -10.27 -7.98 7.97
CA GLY A 76 -10.98 -7.68 6.73
C GLY A 76 -10.15 -6.85 5.75
N VAL A 77 -8.83 -7.03 5.75
CA VAL A 77 -7.89 -6.29 4.88
C VAL A 77 -7.33 -7.22 3.83
N GLU A 78 -7.41 -6.80 2.55
CA GLU A 78 -6.73 -7.48 1.46
C GLU A 78 -5.42 -6.78 1.10
N ILE A 79 -4.39 -7.55 0.76
CA ILE A 79 -3.08 -7.05 0.36
C ILE A 79 -2.91 -7.27 -1.15
N TYR A 80 -2.39 -6.27 -1.83
CA TYR A 80 -1.99 -6.32 -3.24
C TYR A 80 -0.53 -5.90 -3.34
N SER A 81 0.38 -6.83 -3.58
CA SER A 81 1.76 -6.47 -3.92
C SER A 81 1.84 -6.09 -5.39
N VAL A 82 2.61 -5.06 -5.72
CA VAL A 82 2.66 -4.48 -7.07
C VAL A 82 4.09 -4.18 -7.49
N SER A 83 4.48 -4.65 -8.67
CA SER A 83 5.67 -4.16 -9.38
C SER A 83 5.36 -3.93 -10.85
N THR A 84 6.28 -3.31 -11.57
CA THR A 84 6.16 -3.13 -13.03
C THR A 84 6.45 -4.41 -13.83
N ASP A 85 6.78 -5.51 -13.16
CA ASP A 85 6.88 -6.84 -13.77
C ASP A 85 5.51 -7.34 -14.27
N THR A 86 5.52 -8.40 -15.04
CA THR A 86 4.30 -9.05 -15.51
C THR A 86 3.78 -10.09 -14.51
N HIS A 87 2.50 -10.36 -14.53
CA HIS A 87 1.90 -11.46 -13.75
C HIS A 87 2.52 -12.84 -14.06
N PHE A 88 3.15 -13.02 -15.23
CA PHE A 88 3.91 -14.24 -15.57
C PHE A 88 5.23 -14.29 -14.80
N THR A 89 5.91 -13.16 -14.63
CA THR A 89 7.15 -13.05 -13.84
C THR A 89 6.85 -13.35 -12.37
N HIS A 90 5.76 -12.79 -11.82
CA HIS A 90 5.31 -13.10 -10.46
C HIS A 90 5.05 -14.59 -10.24
N LYS A 91 4.36 -15.23 -11.20
CA LYS A 91 4.16 -16.68 -11.13
C LYS A 91 5.48 -17.44 -11.11
N ALA A 92 6.41 -17.10 -12.00
CA ALA A 92 7.70 -17.76 -12.07
C ALA A 92 8.50 -17.58 -10.77
N TRP A 93 8.49 -16.38 -10.21
CA TRP A 93 9.18 -16.10 -8.93
C TRP A 93 8.52 -16.82 -7.75
N HIS A 94 7.20 -16.83 -7.68
CA HIS A 94 6.44 -17.57 -6.68
C HIS A 94 6.75 -19.08 -6.74
N ASP A 95 6.86 -19.66 -7.93
CA ASP A 95 7.11 -21.09 -8.10
C ASP A 95 8.56 -21.48 -7.77
N THR A 96 9.52 -20.55 -7.80
CA THR A 96 10.95 -20.84 -7.69
C THR A 96 11.59 -20.33 -6.40
N SER A 97 10.95 -19.45 -5.66
CA SER A 97 11.47 -18.87 -4.41
C SER A 97 10.73 -19.46 -3.21
N GLU A 98 11.46 -20.00 -2.25
CA GLU A 98 10.89 -20.51 -0.99
C GLU A 98 10.19 -19.38 -0.21
N THR A 99 10.77 -18.18 -0.15
CA THR A 99 10.19 -17.03 0.56
C THR A 99 8.95 -16.49 -0.12
N VAL A 100 9.02 -16.26 -1.45
CA VAL A 100 7.91 -15.70 -2.23
C VAL A 100 6.80 -16.74 -2.46
N GLY A 101 7.14 -18.02 -2.47
CA GLY A 101 6.19 -19.12 -2.56
C GLY A 101 5.20 -19.22 -1.39
N LYS A 102 5.45 -18.52 -0.27
CA LYS A 102 4.51 -18.40 0.86
C LYS A 102 3.39 -17.39 0.62
N ILE A 103 3.50 -16.53 -0.39
CA ILE A 103 2.57 -15.43 -0.63
C ILE A 103 1.18 -15.98 -0.98
N GLY A 104 0.19 -15.63 -0.15
CA GLY A 104 -1.21 -15.98 -0.36
C GLY A 104 -2.07 -14.83 -0.90
N TYR A 105 -1.53 -13.62 -0.99
CA TYR A 105 -2.22 -12.43 -1.51
C TYR A 105 -1.93 -12.21 -3.01
N PRO A 106 -2.75 -11.42 -3.73
CA PRO A 106 -2.54 -11.08 -5.14
C PRO A 106 -1.20 -10.40 -5.42
N MET A 107 -0.42 -10.95 -6.35
CA MET A 107 0.80 -10.35 -6.89
C MET A 107 0.46 -9.67 -8.23
N VAL A 108 0.34 -8.35 -8.20
CA VAL A 108 -0.18 -7.53 -9.29
C VAL A 108 0.96 -7.08 -10.21
N GLY A 109 0.85 -7.42 -11.49
CA GLY A 109 1.76 -6.91 -12.51
C GLY A 109 1.26 -5.59 -13.10
N ASP A 110 2.12 -4.57 -13.14
CA ASP A 110 1.82 -3.26 -13.74
C ASP A 110 2.81 -2.90 -14.87
N PRO A 111 2.95 -3.74 -15.92
CA PRO A 111 3.96 -3.51 -16.97
C PRO A 111 3.74 -2.22 -17.77
N THR A 112 2.58 -1.61 -17.69
CA THR A 112 2.30 -0.30 -18.29
C THR A 112 2.70 0.86 -17.38
N GLY A 113 2.96 0.60 -16.10
CA GLY A 113 3.22 1.61 -15.08
C GLY A 113 2.02 2.50 -14.75
N THR A 114 0.81 2.11 -15.19
CA THR A 114 -0.39 2.92 -14.97
C THR A 114 -0.74 3.01 -13.49
N MET A 115 -0.75 1.89 -12.78
CA MET A 115 -1.03 1.85 -11.35
C MET A 115 0.08 2.55 -10.57
N THR A 116 1.34 2.28 -10.89
CA THR A 116 2.51 2.88 -10.25
C THR A 116 2.51 4.41 -10.38
N ARG A 117 2.15 4.97 -11.56
CA ARG A 117 1.99 6.42 -11.76
C ARG A 117 0.78 6.99 -11.04
N ASN A 118 -0.35 6.28 -11.01
CA ASN A 118 -1.54 6.72 -10.30
C ASN A 118 -1.30 6.95 -8.81
N PHE A 119 -0.43 6.13 -8.21
CA PHE A 119 -0.02 6.23 -6.82
C PHE A 119 1.22 7.12 -6.61
N GLY A 120 1.79 7.68 -7.66
CA GLY A 120 2.90 8.64 -7.58
C GLY A 120 4.24 8.04 -7.14
N VAL A 121 4.45 6.75 -7.40
CA VAL A 121 5.67 6.01 -7.01
C VAL A 121 6.47 5.45 -8.19
N MET A 122 6.27 6.00 -9.39
CA MET A 122 7.03 5.61 -10.58
C MET A 122 8.39 6.30 -10.62
N ILE A 123 9.46 5.53 -10.71
CA ILE A 123 10.80 6.00 -11.09
C ILE A 123 10.89 5.99 -12.61
N GLU A 124 10.54 7.10 -13.25
CA GLU A 124 10.39 7.15 -14.71
C GLU A 124 11.68 6.79 -15.48
N SER A 125 12.86 7.10 -14.91
CA SER A 125 14.16 6.79 -15.51
C SER A 125 14.47 5.29 -15.53
N GLU A 126 13.84 4.50 -14.65
CA GLU A 126 14.14 3.08 -14.48
C GLU A 126 12.96 2.20 -14.92
N GLY A 127 11.76 2.77 -14.98
CA GLY A 127 10.53 2.03 -15.21
C GLY A 127 10.14 1.14 -14.03
N LEU A 128 10.64 1.44 -12.82
CA LEU A 128 10.43 0.69 -11.60
C LEU A 128 9.56 1.47 -10.62
N ALA A 129 8.99 0.77 -9.63
CA ALA A 129 8.29 1.40 -8.54
C ALA A 129 9.23 1.71 -7.35
N GLU A 130 9.01 2.84 -6.69
CA GLU A 130 9.50 3.06 -5.32
C GLU A 130 8.89 2.05 -4.35
N ARG A 131 9.47 1.92 -3.13
CA ARG A 131 8.88 1.13 -2.05
C ARG A 131 7.73 1.88 -1.40
N GLY A 132 6.59 1.94 -2.09
CA GLY A 132 5.40 2.64 -1.64
C GLY A 132 4.38 1.70 -0.98
N THR A 133 3.84 2.10 0.17
CA THR A 133 2.73 1.44 0.86
C THR A 133 1.56 2.40 0.97
N PHE A 134 0.37 1.93 0.59
CA PHE A 134 -0.85 2.70 0.65
C PHE A 134 -1.93 1.89 1.36
N VAL A 135 -2.54 2.46 2.40
CA VAL A 135 -3.71 1.88 3.05
C VAL A 135 -4.94 2.61 2.53
N ILE A 136 -5.91 1.86 2.04
CA ILE A 136 -7.10 2.35 1.36
C ILE A 136 -8.32 1.87 2.14
N ASP A 137 -9.25 2.79 2.42
CA ASP A 137 -10.50 2.48 3.09
C ASP A 137 -11.54 1.85 2.13
N PRO A 138 -12.67 1.33 2.65
CA PRO A 138 -13.71 0.71 1.82
C PRO A 138 -14.33 1.62 0.76
N GLU A 139 -14.30 2.94 0.95
CA GLU A 139 -14.76 3.95 -0.01
C GLU A 139 -13.75 4.19 -1.13
N GLY A 140 -12.55 3.62 -1.04
CA GLY A 140 -11.47 3.78 -2.01
C GLY A 140 -10.62 5.03 -1.78
N LYS A 141 -10.61 5.60 -0.56
CA LYS A 141 -9.77 6.74 -0.20
C LYS A 141 -8.48 6.29 0.47
N ILE A 142 -7.39 6.94 0.12
CA ILE A 142 -6.06 6.67 0.67
C ILE A 142 -5.97 7.30 2.07
N GLN A 143 -5.77 6.47 3.09
CA GLN A 143 -5.69 6.87 4.49
C GLN A 143 -4.25 6.96 5.01
N ILE A 144 -3.33 6.15 4.48
CA ILE A 144 -1.91 6.13 4.88
C ILE A 144 -1.05 6.00 3.65
N ILE A 145 0.07 6.72 3.64
CA ILE A 145 1.14 6.62 2.64
C ILE A 145 2.47 6.50 3.38
N GLU A 146 3.26 5.52 2.97
CA GLU A 146 4.66 5.38 3.37
C GLU A 146 5.48 5.09 2.12
N VAL A 147 6.54 5.86 1.87
CA VAL A 147 7.45 5.65 0.74
C VAL A 147 8.88 5.65 1.24
N ASN A 148 9.58 4.55 1.01
CA ASN A 148 10.98 4.38 1.40
C ASN A 148 11.90 4.38 0.18
N ALA A 149 13.12 4.87 0.37
CA ALA A 149 14.19 4.72 -0.63
C ALA A 149 14.50 3.25 -0.91
N GLY A 150 14.94 2.94 -2.13
CA GLY A 150 15.08 1.58 -2.63
C GLY A 150 15.90 0.59 -1.78
N GLY A 151 16.83 1.09 -0.95
CA GLY A 151 17.65 0.27 -0.04
C GLY A 151 17.07 0.02 1.37
N ILE A 152 15.88 0.56 1.68
CA ILE A 152 15.29 0.54 3.04
C ILE A 152 14.02 -0.30 3.03
N GLY A 153 14.10 -1.51 3.57
CA GLY A 153 12.95 -2.40 3.73
C GLY A 153 11.94 -1.89 4.77
N ARG A 154 10.67 -2.25 4.59
CA ARG A 154 9.55 -1.88 5.46
C ARG A 154 9.23 -3.01 6.43
N ASP A 155 8.50 -2.69 7.50
CA ASP A 155 8.10 -3.59 8.59
C ASP A 155 6.59 -3.86 8.52
N ALA A 156 6.20 -5.11 8.29
CA ALA A 156 4.79 -5.53 8.22
C ALA A 156 4.07 -5.41 9.57
N SER A 157 4.78 -5.50 10.70
CA SER A 157 4.18 -5.32 12.02
C SER A 157 3.78 -3.86 12.27
N GLU A 158 4.58 -2.91 11.82
CA GLU A 158 4.25 -1.48 11.89
C GLU A 158 3.11 -1.13 10.92
N LEU A 159 3.10 -1.73 9.73
CA LEU A 159 1.97 -1.58 8.80
C LEU A 159 0.67 -2.10 9.43
N LEU A 160 0.69 -3.28 10.05
CA LEU A 160 -0.47 -3.85 10.73
C LEU A 160 -0.98 -2.94 11.85
N ARG A 161 -0.05 -2.39 12.66
CA ARG A 161 -0.39 -1.40 13.71
C ARG A 161 -1.07 -0.16 13.13
N LYS A 162 -0.55 0.38 12.02
CA LYS A 162 -1.11 1.55 11.32
C LYS A 162 -2.50 1.24 10.75
N VAL A 163 -2.70 0.07 10.17
CA VAL A 163 -4.02 -0.37 9.65
C VAL A 163 -5.04 -0.44 10.78
N LYS A 164 -4.70 -1.04 11.93
CA LYS A 164 -5.58 -1.08 13.10
C LYS A 164 -5.96 0.32 13.58
N ALA A 165 -5.00 1.25 13.61
CA ALA A 165 -5.26 2.64 13.98
C ALA A 165 -6.21 3.33 12.99
N ALA A 166 -6.02 3.13 11.68
CA ALA A 166 -6.90 3.68 10.65
C ALA A 166 -8.34 3.15 10.77
N GLN A 167 -8.49 1.85 10.97
CA GLN A 167 -9.79 1.21 11.18
C GLN A 167 -10.49 1.70 12.46
N TYR A 168 -9.71 1.86 13.54
CA TYR A 168 -10.24 2.40 14.79
C TYR A 168 -10.81 3.81 14.61
N VAL A 169 -10.03 4.72 14.03
CA VAL A 169 -10.47 6.11 13.80
C VAL A 169 -11.68 6.16 12.86
N ALA A 170 -11.73 5.31 11.84
CA ALA A 170 -12.88 5.24 10.94
C ALA A 170 -14.17 4.78 11.64
N SER A 171 -14.06 3.90 12.65
CA SER A 171 -15.21 3.37 13.40
C SER A 171 -15.56 4.19 14.67
N HIS A 172 -14.71 5.13 15.09
CA HIS A 172 -14.90 5.95 16.29
C HIS A 172 -14.81 7.45 15.94
N PRO A 173 -15.83 8.04 15.28
CA PRO A 173 -15.83 9.46 14.95
C PRO A 173 -15.66 10.32 16.21
N GLY A 174 -14.70 11.26 16.16
CA GLY A 174 -14.40 12.13 17.30
C GLY A 174 -13.26 11.65 18.20
N GLU A 175 -12.71 10.47 17.95
CA GLU A 175 -11.51 9.98 18.63
C GLU A 175 -10.29 9.97 17.68
N VAL A 176 -9.10 10.12 18.24
CA VAL A 176 -7.84 10.05 17.50
C VAL A 176 -6.85 9.12 18.21
N CYS A 177 -6.07 8.38 17.44
CA CYS A 177 -5.00 7.53 17.94
C CYS A 177 -3.73 8.36 18.14
N PRO A 178 -3.16 8.45 19.36
CA PRO A 178 -1.90 9.16 19.59
C PRO A 178 -0.71 8.41 18.97
N ALA A 179 0.46 9.03 19.01
CA ALA A 179 1.70 8.41 18.57
C ALA A 179 1.94 7.05 19.23
N LYS A 180 2.37 6.05 18.45
CA LYS A 180 2.65 4.66 18.88
C LYS A 180 1.42 3.88 19.38
N TRP A 181 0.22 4.42 19.25
CA TRP A 181 -1.00 3.74 19.71
C TRP A 181 -1.08 2.28 19.21
N LYS A 182 -1.51 1.42 20.10
CA LYS A 182 -1.82 0.01 19.82
C LYS A 182 -3.26 -0.29 20.22
N GLU A 183 -3.83 -1.28 19.59
CA GLU A 183 -5.17 -1.76 19.92
C GLU A 183 -5.33 -2.06 21.41
N GLY A 184 -6.39 -1.49 22.02
CA GLY A 184 -6.64 -1.57 23.46
C GLY A 184 -6.02 -0.47 24.31
N GLU A 185 -5.18 0.39 23.75
CA GLU A 185 -4.63 1.57 24.44
C GLU A 185 -5.60 2.75 24.38
N ALA A 186 -5.40 3.72 25.28
CA ALA A 186 -6.23 4.92 25.35
C ALA A 186 -6.12 5.79 24.09
N THR A 187 -7.23 6.35 23.67
CA THR A 187 -7.36 7.33 22.60
C THR A 187 -7.56 8.73 23.16
N LEU A 188 -7.57 9.73 22.32
CA LEU A 188 -7.83 11.11 22.70
C LEU A 188 -9.11 11.58 22.01
N ALA A 189 -10.00 12.27 22.79
CA ALA A 189 -11.11 13.03 22.24
C ALA A 189 -10.67 14.51 22.10
N PRO A 190 -10.38 15.01 20.89
CA PRO A 190 -9.91 16.38 20.70
C PRO A 190 -10.87 17.42 21.29
N SER A 191 -10.35 18.30 22.16
CA SER A 191 -11.12 19.38 22.76
C SER A 191 -10.21 20.59 23.02
N LEU A 192 -10.81 21.76 23.19
CA LEU A 192 -10.07 22.98 23.58
C LEU A 192 -9.37 22.80 24.92
N ASP A 193 -9.93 22.00 25.83
CA ASP A 193 -9.36 21.76 27.15
C ASP A 193 -8.05 20.96 27.13
N LEU A 194 -7.78 20.24 26.03
CA LEU A 194 -6.54 19.48 25.85
C LEU A 194 -5.41 20.30 25.24
N VAL A 195 -5.71 21.48 24.69
CA VAL A 195 -4.69 22.32 24.05
C VAL A 195 -3.64 22.76 25.07
N GLY A 196 -2.38 22.39 24.83
CA GLY A 196 -1.26 22.69 25.71
C GLY A 196 -1.18 21.85 26.99
N LYS A 197 -1.98 20.76 27.11
CA LYS A 197 -1.98 19.85 28.26
C LYS A 197 -1.51 18.43 27.97
N ILE A 198 -1.19 18.13 26.72
CA ILE A 198 -0.63 16.85 26.24
C ILE A 198 0.74 17.05 25.61
#